data_801cf9a25f09e4a55c2c23b852fec87f
#
_entry.id   801cf9a25f09e4a55c2c23b852fec87f
#
_cell.length_a   1.000
_cell.length_b   1.000
_cell.length_c   1.000
_cell.angle_alpha   90.00
_cell.angle_beta   90.00
_cell.angle_gamma   90.00
#
_symmetry.space_group_name_H-M   'P 1'
#
loop_
_entity.id
_entity.type
_entity.pdbx_description
1 polymer ?
#
loop_
_entity_poly.entity_id
_entity_poly.type
_entity_poly.pdbx_seq_one_letter_code
_entity_poly.pdbx_strand_id
1 'polypeptide(L)'
;MPYLQRGDASVYYEEYGAGYPVLLLSPGSLNSTIEAWHRSPWDPTKELAGEYRVIAMDQRNAGRSRAPITAADGWDMFLADQLALLDHLGVERCHIMGACIGVSFALKIIQAQPWRVSACIMQQPIGASAPRAENAGFDGWAKGLTDHPEATDAVLAAYLRNLYAPLFVYSVTRDFVRTACPTPMLILPGNDNAHPYPIAKELFALAQNAEFIDGWKEGAGKDAAFRRVRAFLREHVG
;
A
#
# COMPACT_ATOMS: atom_id res chain seq x y z
N MET A 1 -11.19 19.61 8.31
CA MET A 1 -11.60 18.83 7.12
C MET A 1 -10.51 17.82 6.84
N PRO A 2 -10.81 16.61 6.46
CA PRO A 2 -9.82 15.53 6.36
C PRO A 2 -8.99 15.62 5.07
N TYR A 3 -8.31 16.73 4.87
CA TYR A 3 -7.40 16.95 3.74
C TYR A 3 -6.05 17.46 4.23
N LEU A 4 -4.99 16.77 3.81
CA LEU A 4 -3.63 17.27 3.88
C LEU A 4 -3.34 18.10 2.62
N GLN A 5 -2.84 19.33 2.79
CA GLN A 5 -2.28 20.13 1.70
C GLN A 5 -0.76 19.99 1.68
N ARG A 6 -0.20 19.54 0.55
CA ARG A 6 1.24 19.44 0.32
C ARG A 6 1.60 20.07 -1.02
N GLY A 7 1.99 21.35 -0.99
CA GLY A 7 2.11 22.14 -2.21
C GLY A 7 0.77 22.16 -2.95
N ASP A 8 0.78 21.79 -4.23
CA ASP A 8 -0.42 21.73 -5.07
C ASP A 8 -1.21 20.42 -4.92
N ALA A 9 -0.76 19.49 -4.09
CA ALA A 9 -1.47 18.25 -3.81
C ALA A 9 -2.43 18.43 -2.64
N SER A 10 -3.66 17.95 -2.80
CA SER A 10 -4.70 17.83 -1.76
C SER A 10 -4.99 16.35 -1.56
N VAL A 11 -4.58 15.79 -0.43
CA VAL A 11 -4.70 14.37 -0.11
C VAL A 11 -5.78 14.15 0.92
N TYR A 12 -6.82 13.42 0.53
CA TYR A 12 -7.92 13.06 1.42
C TYR A 12 -7.53 11.89 2.33
N TYR A 13 -7.87 12.00 3.62
CA TYR A 13 -7.67 10.92 4.59
C TYR A 13 -8.83 10.85 5.58
N GLU A 14 -8.95 9.72 6.24
CA GLU A 14 -9.88 9.49 7.35
C GLU A 14 -9.15 8.80 8.50
N GLU A 15 -9.62 9.05 9.73
CA GLU A 15 -9.12 8.39 10.93
C GLU A 15 -10.25 7.67 11.65
N TYR A 16 -9.97 6.47 12.18
CA TYR A 16 -10.94 5.66 12.92
C TYR A 16 -10.29 5.14 14.20
N GLY A 17 -11.07 5.07 15.28
CA GLY A 17 -10.60 4.55 16.55
C GLY A 17 -9.55 5.41 17.25
N ALA A 18 -8.82 4.79 18.17
CA ALA A 18 -7.74 5.42 18.95
C ALA A 18 -6.72 4.35 19.37
N GLY A 19 -5.53 4.78 19.80
CA GLY A 19 -4.44 3.89 20.23
C GLY A 19 -3.22 3.97 19.33
N TYR A 20 -2.47 2.87 19.23
CA TYR A 20 -1.28 2.82 18.38
C TYR A 20 -1.65 2.97 16.90
N PRO A 21 -0.93 3.80 16.12
CA PRO A 21 -1.35 4.10 14.76
C PRO A 21 -1.10 2.94 13.79
N VAL A 22 -2.06 2.74 12.87
CA VAL A 22 -1.96 1.83 11.72
C VAL A 22 -2.28 2.61 10.45
N LEU A 23 -1.32 2.76 9.55
CA LEU A 23 -1.53 3.34 8.23
C LEU A 23 -2.04 2.28 7.26
N LEU A 24 -3.17 2.53 6.62
CA LEU A 24 -3.74 1.67 5.59
C LEU A 24 -3.39 2.18 4.19
N LEU A 25 -2.75 1.32 3.39
CA LEU A 25 -2.42 1.55 2.00
C LEU A 25 -3.26 0.63 1.11
N SER A 26 -4.30 1.20 0.51
CA SER A 26 -5.41 0.49 -0.10
C SER A 26 -5.04 -0.24 -1.38
N PRO A 27 -5.75 -1.33 -1.74
CA PRO A 27 -5.66 -1.93 -3.07
C PRO A 27 -6.30 -1.03 -4.13
N GLY A 28 -6.16 -1.37 -5.42
CA GLY A 28 -6.87 -0.71 -6.51
C GLY A 28 -5.97 -0.10 -7.58
N SER A 29 -4.71 -0.50 -7.69
CA SER A 29 -3.74 0.13 -8.60
C SER A 29 -3.69 1.65 -8.33
N LEU A 30 -3.73 2.51 -9.34
CA LEU A 30 -3.77 3.96 -9.14
C LEU A 30 -5.13 4.50 -8.66
N ASN A 31 -6.19 3.69 -8.66
CA ASN A 31 -7.47 3.98 -7.99
C ASN A 31 -7.48 3.51 -6.52
N SER A 32 -6.35 3.57 -5.84
CA SER A 32 -6.20 3.18 -4.44
C SER A 32 -6.91 4.18 -3.53
N THR A 33 -8.12 3.82 -3.08
CA THR A 33 -9.01 4.65 -2.26
C THR A 33 -9.39 3.95 -0.96
N ILE A 34 -9.88 4.70 0.02
CA ILE A 34 -10.39 4.17 1.29
C ILE A 34 -11.51 3.16 1.05
N GLU A 35 -12.43 3.47 0.10
CA GLU A 35 -13.54 2.58 -0.24
C GLU A 35 -13.11 1.22 -0.79
N ALA A 36 -11.89 1.09 -1.31
CA ALA A 36 -11.39 -0.19 -1.78
C ALA A 36 -11.28 -1.23 -0.65
N TRP A 37 -11.08 -0.80 0.59
CA TRP A 37 -11.06 -1.67 1.76
C TRP A 37 -12.42 -2.30 2.06
N HIS A 38 -13.53 -1.60 1.79
CA HIS A 38 -14.89 -2.13 2.03
C HIS A 38 -15.22 -3.34 1.12
N ARG A 39 -14.46 -3.55 0.05
CA ARG A 39 -14.56 -4.71 -0.83
C ARG A 39 -13.52 -5.80 -0.55
N SER A 40 -12.65 -5.56 0.41
CA SER A 40 -11.67 -6.55 0.87
C SER A 40 -12.38 -7.67 1.64
N PRO A 41 -11.86 -8.90 1.67
CA PRO A 41 -12.36 -9.96 2.53
C PRO A 41 -12.46 -9.58 4.01
N TRP A 42 -11.71 -8.57 4.41
CA TRP A 42 -11.67 -8.00 5.76
C TRP A 42 -11.47 -6.49 5.69
N ASP A 43 -12.39 -5.73 6.26
CA ASP A 43 -12.36 -4.27 6.26
C ASP A 43 -11.57 -3.75 7.47
N PRO A 44 -10.28 -3.40 7.32
CA PRO A 44 -9.45 -2.97 8.43
C PRO A 44 -9.88 -1.62 9.02
N THR A 45 -10.65 -0.80 8.30
CA THR A 45 -11.15 0.48 8.82
C THR A 45 -12.13 0.27 9.96
N LYS A 46 -12.85 -0.86 9.97
CA LYS A 46 -13.78 -1.27 11.02
C LYS A 46 -13.14 -2.22 12.02
N GLU A 47 -12.46 -3.22 11.49
CA GLU A 47 -11.99 -4.36 12.27
C GLU A 47 -10.80 -4.04 13.17
N LEU A 48 -9.99 -3.03 12.84
CA LEU A 48 -8.88 -2.56 13.68
C LEU A 48 -9.24 -1.35 14.55
N ALA A 49 -10.30 -0.60 14.23
CA ALA A 49 -10.64 0.65 14.91
C ALA A 49 -10.97 0.49 16.43
N GLY A 50 -11.31 -0.71 16.87
CA GLY A 50 -11.52 -1.00 18.29
C GLY A 50 -10.24 -1.06 19.14
N GLU A 51 -9.07 -1.22 18.49
CA GLU A 51 -7.78 -1.43 19.17
C GLU A 51 -6.71 -0.42 18.75
N TYR A 52 -6.88 0.22 17.57
CA TYR A 52 -5.86 1.05 16.91
C TYR A 52 -6.42 2.39 16.43
N ARG A 53 -5.55 3.40 16.34
CA ARG A 53 -5.80 4.60 15.53
C ARG A 53 -5.54 4.25 14.08
N VAL A 54 -6.57 3.93 13.33
CA VAL A 54 -6.49 3.56 11.92
C VAL A 54 -6.50 4.81 11.06
N ILE A 55 -5.47 4.99 10.25
CA ILE A 55 -5.30 6.10 9.31
C ILE A 55 -5.43 5.55 7.91
N ALA A 56 -6.42 6.00 7.15
CA ALA A 56 -6.65 5.60 5.78
C ALA A 56 -6.63 6.80 4.85
N MET A 57 -6.12 6.64 3.62
CA MET A 57 -6.02 7.74 2.65
C MET A 57 -6.42 7.31 1.26
N ASP A 58 -6.99 8.24 0.50
CA ASP A 58 -7.05 8.13 -0.94
C ASP A 58 -5.68 8.54 -1.50
N GLN A 59 -5.05 7.69 -2.32
CA GLN A 59 -3.76 8.05 -2.92
C GLN A 59 -3.94 9.21 -3.93
N ARG A 60 -2.85 9.92 -4.24
CA ARG A 60 -2.90 11.04 -5.19
C ARG A 60 -3.62 10.68 -6.48
N ASN A 61 -4.51 11.55 -6.94
CA ASN A 61 -5.34 11.37 -8.13
C ASN A 61 -6.21 10.11 -8.12
N ALA A 62 -6.58 9.65 -6.91
CA ALA A 62 -7.58 8.63 -6.69
C ALA A 62 -8.67 9.16 -5.76
N GLY A 63 -9.91 8.75 -5.98
CA GLY A 63 -11.05 9.13 -5.14
C GLY A 63 -11.19 10.65 -4.97
N ARG A 64 -10.99 11.12 -3.76
CA ARG A 64 -11.12 12.54 -3.37
C ARG A 64 -9.79 13.31 -3.39
N SER A 65 -8.67 12.62 -3.57
CA SER A 65 -7.34 13.26 -3.64
C SER A 65 -7.05 13.82 -5.03
N ARG A 66 -6.39 14.97 -5.08
CA ARG A 66 -6.00 15.66 -6.31
C ARG A 66 -4.55 16.13 -6.21
N ALA A 67 -3.80 16.02 -7.31
CA ALA A 67 -2.46 16.56 -7.44
C ALA A 67 -2.13 16.79 -8.92
N PRO A 68 -1.26 17.72 -9.28
CA PRO A 68 -0.74 17.83 -10.63
C PRO A 68 -0.07 16.53 -11.07
N ILE A 69 -0.07 16.25 -12.37
CA ILE A 69 0.54 15.07 -12.98
C ILE A 69 1.70 15.52 -13.87
N THR A 70 2.87 14.93 -13.68
CA THR A 70 4.06 15.24 -14.46
C THR A 70 4.75 13.98 -14.99
N ALA A 71 5.59 14.14 -16.02
CA ALA A 71 6.39 13.04 -16.57
C ALA A 71 7.43 12.47 -15.57
N ALA A 72 7.75 13.21 -14.50
CA ALA A 72 8.68 12.79 -13.46
C ALA A 72 7.99 12.02 -12.31
N ASP A 73 6.67 11.98 -12.27
CA ASP A 73 5.93 11.31 -11.21
C ASP A 73 6.19 9.80 -11.21
N GLY A 74 6.20 9.23 -10.02
CA GLY A 74 6.44 7.82 -9.76
C GLY A 74 6.32 7.52 -8.27
N TRP A 75 6.98 6.48 -7.80
CA TRP A 75 6.89 6.01 -6.40
C TRP A 75 7.26 7.08 -5.37
N ASP A 76 8.21 7.97 -5.67
CA ASP A 76 8.67 8.98 -4.72
C ASP A 76 7.61 10.05 -4.42
N MET A 77 6.69 10.32 -5.35
CA MET A 77 5.60 11.25 -5.12
C MET A 77 4.56 10.67 -4.16
N PHE A 78 4.20 9.39 -4.31
CA PHE A 78 3.34 8.68 -3.36
C PHE A 78 3.99 8.59 -1.98
N LEU A 79 5.28 8.25 -1.92
CA LEU A 79 6.06 8.23 -0.67
C LEU A 79 5.99 9.58 0.04
N ALA A 80 6.21 10.67 -0.70
CA ALA A 80 6.21 12.02 -0.12
C ALA A 80 4.82 12.41 0.45
N ASP A 81 3.73 12.03 -0.20
CA ASP A 81 2.37 12.27 0.31
C ASP A 81 2.10 11.44 1.58
N GLN A 82 2.49 10.18 1.59
CA GLN A 82 2.29 9.25 2.71
C GLN A 82 3.08 9.68 3.95
N LEU A 83 4.34 10.08 3.76
CA LEU A 83 5.18 10.58 4.86
C LEU A 83 4.66 11.92 5.37
N ALA A 84 4.26 12.84 4.48
CA ALA A 84 3.69 14.12 4.88
C ALA A 84 2.38 13.95 5.67
N LEU A 85 1.56 12.93 5.35
CA LEU A 85 0.37 12.61 6.13
C LEU A 85 0.73 12.15 7.55
N LEU A 86 1.71 11.27 7.69
CA LEU A 86 2.18 10.84 9.01
C LEU A 86 2.73 12.01 9.82
N ASP A 87 3.51 12.91 9.19
CA ASP A 87 4.06 14.11 9.85
C ASP A 87 2.95 15.06 10.27
N HIS A 88 1.96 15.32 9.40
CA HIS A 88 0.80 16.17 9.68
C HIS A 88 -0.01 15.67 10.89
N LEU A 89 -0.12 14.36 11.05
CA LEU A 89 -0.86 13.71 12.13
C LEU A 89 -0.02 13.47 13.40
N GLY A 90 1.25 13.91 13.40
CA GLY A 90 2.17 13.71 14.52
C GLY A 90 2.52 12.25 14.78
N VAL A 91 2.49 11.40 13.72
CA VAL A 91 2.77 9.97 13.82
C VAL A 91 4.25 9.71 13.55
N GLU A 92 5.04 9.53 14.60
CA GLU A 92 6.46 9.22 14.50
C GLU A 92 6.71 7.77 14.07
N ARG A 93 5.91 6.83 14.58
CA ARG A 93 6.02 5.39 14.30
C ARG A 93 4.64 4.76 14.23
N CYS A 94 4.45 3.83 13.30
CA CYS A 94 3.17 3.14 13.09
C CYS A 94 3.35 1.72 12.57
N HIS A 95 2.28 0.93 12.64
CA HIS A 95 2.12 -0.23 11.76
C HIS A 95 1.68 0.22 10.37
N ILE A 96 1.94 -0.61 9.37
CA ILE A 96 1.36 -0.44 8.03
C ILE A 96 0.60 -1.70 7.65
N MET A 97 -0.58 -1.54 7.05
CA MET A 97 -1.25 -2.61 6.33
C MET A 97 -1.42 -2.20 4.87
N GLY A 98 -0.72 -2.90 3.98
CA GLY A 98 -0.80 -2.70 2.53
C GLY A 98 -1.47 -3.86 1.84
N ALA A 99 -2.35 -3.57 0.87
CA ALA A 99 -2.98 -4.59 0.04
C ALA A 99 -2.72 -4.31 -1.45
N CYS A 100 -2.42 -5.35 -2.24
CA CYS A 100 -2.15 -5.23 -3.67
C CYS A 100 -0.98 -4.25 -3.92
N ILE A 101 -1.21 -3.15 -4.64
CA ILE A 101 -0.24 -2.06 -4.82
C ILE A 101 0.16 -1.41 -3.49
N GLY A 102 -0.70 -1.46 -2.48
CA GLY A 102 -0.42 -0.98 -1.13
C GLY A 102 0.80 -1.63 -0.49
N VAL A 103 1.14 -2.86 -0.88
CA VAL A 103 2.38 -3.53 -0.47
C VAL A 103 3.60 -2.83 -1.07
N SER A 104 3.51 -2.40 -2.32
CA SER A 104 4.58 -1.63 -2.98
C SER A 104 4.81 -0.27 -2.30
N PHE A 105 3.73 0.42 -1.92
CA PHE A 105 3.82 1.66 -1.13
C PHE A 105 4.46 1.41 0.24
N ALA A 106 4.03 0.36 0.95
CA ALA A 106 4.57 0.01 2.26
C ALA A 106 6.08 -0.26 2.20
N LEU A 107 6.54 -1.07 1.24
CA LEU A 107 7.95 -1.37 1.06
C LEU A 107 8.77 -0.13 0.69
N LYS A 108 8.18 0.81 -0.06
CA LYS A 108 8.84 2.09 -0.37
C LYS A 108 9.01 2.96 0.87
N ILE A 109 8.02 3.00 1.77
CA ILE A 109 8.13 3.69 3.07
C ILE A 109 9.22 3.03 3.93
N ILE A 110 9.20 1.69 4.04
CA ILE A 110 10.21 0.94 4.80
C ILE A 110 11.62 1.19 4.24
N GLN A 111 11.78 1.25 2.92
CA GLN A 111 13.07 1.56 2.30
C GLN A 111 13.58 2.95 2.67
N ALA A 112 12.70 3.94 2.69
CA ALA A 112 13.07 5.33 2.95
C ALA A 112 13.25 5.62 4.45
N GLN A 113 12.37 5.07 5.30
CA GLN A 113 12.32 5.36 6.73
C GLN A 113 11.96 4.09 7.55
N PRO A 114 12.85 3.08 7.62
CA PRO A 114 12.53 1.81 8.29
C PRO A 114 12.17 1.97 9.77
N TRP A 115 12.70 2.98 10.44
CA TRP A 115 12.41 3.25 11.85
C TRP A 115 10.97 3.68 12.12
N ARG A 116 10.26 4.19 11.10
CA ARG A 116 8.84 4.58 11.23
C ARG A 116 7.88 3.40 11.23
N VAL A 117 8.31 2.23 10.77
CA VAL A 117 7.42 1.09 10.57
C VAL A 117 7.75 0.00 11.57
N SER A 118 6.89 -0.19 12.57
CA SER A 118 7.07 -1.19 13.62
C SER A 118 6.75 -2.61 13.15
N ALA A 119 5.71 -2.77 12.32
CA ALA A 119 5.36 -4.03 11.67
C ALA A 119 4.52 -3.77 10.41
N CYS A 120 4.48 -4.73 9.50
CA CYS A 120 3.73 -4.57 8.25
C CYS A 120 2.91 -5.81 7.90
N ILE A 121 1.62 -5.61 7.57
CA ILE A 121 0.76 -6.63 6.99
C ILE A 121 0.79 -6.48 5.47
N MET A 122 1.24 -7.50 4.77
CA MET A 122 1.42 -7.55 3.32
C MET A 122 0.32 -8.42 2.69
N GLN A 123 -0.83 -7.82 2.35
CA GLN A 123 -1.97 -8.54 1.80
C GLN A 123 -1.90 -8.58 0.27
N GLN A 124 -1.87 -9.79 -0.31
CA GLN A 124 -1.93 -9.98 -1.76
C GLN A 124 -0.90 -9.15 -2.55
N PRO A 125 0.41 -9.25 -2.25
CA PRO A 125 1.42 -8.48 -2.94
C PRO A 125 1.38 -8.70 -4.46
N ILE A 126 1.66 -7.63 -5.21
CA ILE A 126 1.82 -7.64 -6.66
C ILE A 126 3.29 -7.39 -7.02
N GLY A 127 3.67 -7.74 -8.24
CA GLY A 127 5.05 -7.55 -8.70
C GLY A 127 5.29 -8.00 -10.14
N ALA A 128 6.47 -7.74 -10.66
CA ALA A 128 6.89 -8.08 -12.01
C ALA A 128 7.13 -9.60 -12.15
N SER A 129 6.09 -10.39 -12.40
CA SER A 129 6.19 -11.86 -12.49
C SER A 129 5.95 -12.45 -13.87
N ALA A 130 5.37 -11.71 -14.81
CA ALA A 130 5.11 -12.12 -16.19
C ALA A 130 4.63 -10.94 -17.03
N PRO A 131 4.62 -11.05 -18.37
CA PRO A 131 3.93 -10.06 -19.20
C PRO A 131 2.48 -9.94 -18.74
N ARG A 132 2.11 -8.83 -18.17
CA ARG A 132 0.76 -8.54 -17.69
C ARG A 132 -0.06 -7.92 -18.81
N ALA A 133 -1.38 -8.13 -18.75
CA ALA A 133 -2.32 -7.09 -19.18
C ALA A 133 -2.25 -5.89 -18.21
N GLU A 134 -1.03 -5.38 -18.03
CA GLU A 134 -0.58 -4.53 -16.94
C GLU A 134 -1.18 -3.15 -17.00
N ASN A 135 -1.59 -2.76 -18.17
CA ASN A 135 -2.03 -1.42 -18.43
C ASN A 135 -3.51 -1.22 -18.12
N ALA A 136 -4.31 -2.28 -17.99
CA ALA A 136 -5.76 -2.12 -17.82
C ALA A 136 -6.15 -1.29 -16.59
N GLY A 137 -5.46 -1.48 -15.46
CA GLY A 137 -5.66 -0.67 -14.25
C GLY A 137 -5.19 0.76 -14.41
N PHE A 138 -4.04 0.95 -15.09
CA PHE A 138 -3.50 2.27 -15.41
C PHE A 138 -4.38 2.99 -16.44
N ASP A 139 -4.75 2.32 -17.52
CA ASP A 139 -5.59 2.88 -18.59
C ASP A 139 -6.98 3.27 -18.06
N GLY A 140 -7.54 2.47 -17.16
CA GLY A 140 -8.80 2.78 -16.49
C GLY A 140 -8.71 4.02 -15.61
N TRP A 141 -7.63 4.17 -14.85
CA TRP A 141 -7.35 5.36 -14.06
C TRP A 141 -7.10 6.58 -14.94
N ALA A 142 -6.27 6.47 -15.98
CA ALA A 142 -5.93 7.56 -16.89
C ALA A 142 -7.16 8.13 -17.61
N LYS A 143 -8.11 7.28 -18.00
CA LYS A 143 -9.40 7.71 -18.59
C LYS A 143 -10.27 8.53 -17.62
N GLY A 144 -10.06 8.37 -16.33
CA GLY A 144 -10.77 9.12 -15.27
C GLY A 144 -10.18 10.50 -14.99
N LEU A 145 -9.04 10.87 -15.60
CA LEU A 145 -8.34 12.14 -15.38
C LEU A 145 -8.93 13.29 -16.21
N THR A 146 -10.24 13.50 -16.14
CA THR A 146 -10.94 14.50 -17.00
C THR A 146 -10.55 15.93 -16.68
N ASP A 147 -10.10 16.20 -15.46
CA ASP A 147 -9.75 17.54 -14.96
C ASP A 147 -8.23 17.81 -14.96
N HIS A 148 -7.46 17.00 -15.70
CA HIS A 148 -6.01 17.06 -15.78
C HIS A 148 -5.50 17.32 -17.21
N PRO A 149 -5.60 18.56 -17.73
CA PRO A 149 -5.15 18.88 -19.10
C PRO A 149 -3.64 18.65 -19.31
N GLU A 150 -2.85 18.63 -18.23
CA GLU A 150 -1.42 18.30 -18.22
C GLU A 150 -1.13 16.80 -18.44
N ALA A 151 -2.10 15.93 -18.21
CA ALA A 151 -1.95 14.47 -18.35
C ALA A 151 -2.01 14.03 -19.82
N THR A 152 -1.10 14.55 -20.65
CA THR A 152 -0.96 14.17 -22.06
C THR A 152 -0.49 12.74 -22.21
N ASP A 153 -0.67 12.13 -23.39
CA ASP A 153 -0.21 10.76 -23.67
C ASP A 153 1.30 10.59 -23.37
N ALA A 154 2.11 11.60 -23.67
CA ALA A 154 3.55 11.57 -23.41
C ALA A 154 3.86 11.57 -21.90
N VAL A 155 3.14 12.37 -21.11
CA VAL A 155 3.25 12.42 -19.65
C VAL A 155 2.81 11.10 -19.04
N LEU A 156 1.65 10.58 -19.45
CA LEU A 156 1.12 9.31 -18.96
C LEU A 156 2.03 8.12 -19.31
N ALA A 157 2.61 8.09 -20.51
CA ALA A 157 3.57 7.05 -20.90
C ALA A 157 4.87 7.10 -20.07
N ALA A 158 5.35 8.30 -19.70
CA ALA A 158 6.48 8.45 -18.80
C ALA A 158 6.14 7.98 -17.37
N TYR A 159 5.00 8.40 -16.86
CA TYR A 159 4.50 8.01 -15.55
C TYR A 159 4.34 6.48 -15.42
N LEU A 160 3.74 5.85 -16.42
CA LEU A 160 3.60 4.39 -16.50
C LEU A 160 4.96 3.68 -16.41
N ARG A 161 5.97 4.15 -17.16
CA ARG A 161 7.33 3.60 -17.09
C ARG A 161 7.96 3.76 -15.72
N ASN A 162 7.75 4.89 -15.05
CA ASN A 162 8.31 5.15 -13.73
C ASN A 162 7.71 4.23 -12.66
N LEU A 163 6.43 3.90 -12.77
CA LEU A 163 5.73 3.04 -11.81
C LEU A 163 6.01 1.54 -12.02
N TYR A 164 6.01 1.10 -13.26
CA TYR A 164 6.10 -0.32 -13.58
C TYR A 164 7.48 -0.70 -14.14
N ALA A 165 8.53 0.00 -13.67
CA ALA A 165 9.90 -0.45 -13.88
C ALA A 165 10.07 -1.91 -13.41
N PRO A 166 10.98 -2.70 -14.01
CA PRO A 166 11.13 -4.13 -13.70
C PRO A 166 11.79 -4.37 -12.32
N LEU A 167 11.31 -3.67 -11.30
CA LEU A 167 11.67 -3.90 -9.91
C LEU A 167 10.76 -4.95 -9.29
N PHE A 168 11.29 -5.67 -8.31
CA PHE A 168 10.49 -6.56 -7.48
C PHE A 168 9.39 -5.76 -6.78
N VAL A 169 8.18 -6.25 -6.79
CA VAL A 169 6.97 -5.54 -6.31
C VAL A 169 6.86 -4.09 -6.82
N TYR A 170 7.47 -3.78 -7.98
CA TYR A 170 7.50 -2.50 -8.70
C TYR A 170 8.19 -1.32 -7.99
N SER A 171 8.35 -1.33 -6.68
CA SER A 171 8.86 -0.18 -5.89
C SER A 171 10.25 -0.37 -5.30
N VAL A 172 10.65 -1.62 -5.06
CA VAL A 172 11.94 -1.95 -4.43
C VAL A 172 12.61 -3.13 -5.12
N THR A 173 13.93 -3.30 -4.87
CA THR A 173 14.71 -4.44 -5.38
C THR A 173 14.59 -5.66 -4.47
N ARG A 174 14.86 -6.85 -5.02
CA ARG A 174 15.00 -8.09 -4.24
C ARG A 174 16.11 -7.99 -3.20
N ASP A 175 17.18 -7.34 -3.55
CA ASP A 175 18.33 -7.17 -2.66
C ASP A 175 17.98 -6.33 -1.45
N PHE A 176 17.26 -5.23 -1.63
CA PHE A 176 16.73 -4.45 -0.49
C PHE A 176 15.93 -5.32 0.47
N VAL A 177 14.98 -6.12 -0.01
CA VAL A 177 14.14 -6.98 0.84
C VAL A 177 15.01 -7.99 1.61
N ARG A 178 16.01 -8.56 0.93
CA ARG A 178 16.89 -9.59 1.52
C ARG A 178 17.84 -9.03 2.56
N THR A 179 18.43 -7.87 2.32
CA THR A 179 19.61 -7.40 3.07
C THR A 179 19.36 -6.19 3.95
N ALA A 180 18.35 -5.38 3.65
CA ALA A 180 18.17 -4.07 4.26
C ALA A 180 16.72 -3.78 4.75
N CYS A 181 15.84 -4.79 4.76
CA CYS A 181 14.47 -4.65 5.25
C CYS A 181 14.28 -5.36 6.60
N PRO A 182 14.46 -4.65 7.73
CA PRO A 182 14.42 -5.25 9.08
C PRO A 182 12.99 -5.40 9.60
N THR A 183 12.02 -4.74 8.98
CA THR A 183 10.64 -4.65 9.49
C THR A 183 9.97 -6.02 9.54
N PRO A 184 9.37 -6.42 10.68
CA PRO A 184 8.56 -7.62 10.77
C PRO A 184 7.38 -7.56 9.80
N MET A 185 7.14 -8.66 9.08
CA MET A 185 6.09 -8.76 8.07
C MET A 185 5.18 -9.96 8.33
N LEU A 186 3.87 -9.78 8.14
CA LEU A 186 2.93 -10.88 8.03
C LEU A 186 2.33 -10.85 6.62
N ILE A 187 2.55 -11.94 5.87
CA ILE A 187 2.20 -12.02 4.45
C ILE A 187 0.96 -12.89 4.27
N LEU A 188 -0.05 -12.32 3.62
CA LEU A 188 -1.30 -12.95 3.24
C LEU A 188 -1.32 -13.07 1.70
N PRO A 189 -1.09 -14.25 1.10
CA PRO A 189 -0.88 -14.39 -0.33
C PRO A 189 -2.13 -14.14 -1.16
N GLY A 190 -1.95 -13.66 -2.39
CA GLY A 190 -2.92 -13.76 -3.45
C GLY A 190 -2.89 -15.14 -4.12
N ASN A 191 -3.91 -15.46 -4.92
CA ASN A 191 -4.00 -16.71 -5.68
C ASN A 191 -4.78 -16.52 -6.98
N ASP A 192 -4.78 -15.31 -7.52
CA ASP A 192 -5.44 -14.96 -8.78
C ASP A 192 -4.45 -14.28 -9.75
N ASN A 193 -4.91 -14.01 -10.97
CA ASN A 193 -4.05 -13.41 -12.00
C ASN A 193 -3.56 -11.99 -11.65
N ALA A 194 -4.32 -11.24 -10.87
CA ALA A 194 -3.93 -9.90 -10.44
C ALA A 194 -2.94 -9.94 -9.26
N HIS A 195 -3.02 -10.99 -8.45
CA HIS A 195 -2.21 -11.19 -7.25
C HIS A 195 -1.54 -12.57 -7.29
N PRO A 196 -0.49 -12.75 -8.10
CA PRO A 196 0.14 -14.05 -8.30
C PRO A 196 0.77 -14.60 -7.02
N TYR A 197 0.38 -15.82 -6.64
CA TYR A 197 0.91 -16.51 -5.45
C TYR A 197 2.46 -16.56 -5.38
N PRO A 198 3.20 -16.76 -6.51
CA PRO A 198 4.65 -16.77 -6.48
C PRO A 198 5.29 -15.48 -5.97
N ILE A 199 4.65 -14.30 -6.16
CA ILE A 199 5.16 -13.03 -5.63
C ILE A 199 5.16 -13.04 -4.10
N ALA A 200 4.06 -13.48 -3.48
CA ALA A 200 3.99 -13.59 -2.02
C ALA A 200 5.00 -14.60 -1.47
N LYS A 201 5.17 -15.74 -2.15
CA LYS A 201 6.17 -16.76 -1.76
C LYS A 201 7.59 -16.24 -1.89
N GLU A 202 7.90 -15.50 -2.96
CA GLU A 202 9.22 -14.91 -3.13
C GLU A 202 9.49 -13.81 -2.08
N LEU A 203 8.49 -12.96 -1.79
CA LEU A 203 8.61 -11.94 -0.73
C LEU A 203 8.91 -12.61 0.62
N PHE A 204 8.19 -13.69 0.96
CA PHE A 204 8.44 -14.45 2.17
C PHE A 204 9.85 -15.06 2.22
N ALA A 205 10.31 -15.64 1.11
CA ALA A 205 11.64 -16.25 1.04
C ALA A 205 12.78 -15.23 1.12
N LEU A 206 12.55 -13.99 0.73
CA LEU A 206 13.54 -12.91 0.78
C LEU A 206 13.56 -12.19 2.13
N ALA A 207 12.40 -12.03 2.78
CA ALA A 207 12.28 -11.25 4.00
C ALA A 207 13.00 -11.92 5.19
N GLN A 208 13.72 -11.12 5.97
CA GLN A 208 14.49 -11.61 7.12
C GLN A 208 13.60 -11.96 8.33
N ASN A 209 12.46 -11.30 8.46
CA ASN A 209 11.54 -11.45 9.59
C ASN A 209 10.10 -11.45 9.06
N ALA A 210 9.61 -12.62 8.64
CA ALA A 210 8.29 -12.74 8.06
C ALA A 210 7.53 -13.97 8.53
N GLU A 211 6.21 -13.82 8.66
CA GLU A 211 5.24 -14.90 8.77
C GLU A 211 4.43 -15.01 7.48
N PHE A 212 3.94 -16.20 7.19
CA PHE A 212 3.15 -16.48 6.00
C PHE A 212 1.89 -17.25 6.39
N ILE A 213 0.72 -16.73 6.04
CA ILE A 213 -0.56 -17.39 6.32
C ILE A 213 -1.28 -17.67 5.02
N ASP A 214 -1.37 -18.94 4.67
CA ASP A 214 -2.16 -19.41 3.55
C ASP A 214 -3.64 -19.62 3.92
N GLY A 215 -4.53 -19.74 2.93
CA GLY A 215 -5.94 -20.07 3.15
C GLY A 215 -6.74 -19.02 3.94
N TRP A 216 -6.34 -17.76 3.89
CA TRP A 216 -6.86 -16.67 4.73
C TRP A 216 -8.15 -15.99 4.22
N LYS A 217 -8.59 -16.30 3.00
CA LYS A 217 -9.68 -15.54 2.35
C LYS A 217 -11.09 -15.99 2.77
N GLU A 218 -11.25 -17.24 3.19
CA GLU A 218 -12.56 -17.86 3.37
C GLU A 218 -12.65 -18.76 4.61
N GLY A 219 -13.87 -18.96 5.11
CA GLY A 219 -14.20 -19.91 6.15
C GLY A 219 -13.41 -19.73 7.45
N ALA A 220 -13.13 -20.84 8.12
CA ALA A 220 -12.38 -20.84 9.40
C ALA A 220 -10.94 -20.32 9.25
N GLY A 221 -10.34 -20.43 8.06
CA GLY A 221 -9.02 -19.86 7.75
C GLY A 221 -9.00 -18.35 7.82
N LYS A 222 -10.06 -17.70 7.36
CA LYS A 222 -10.23 -16.25 7.43
C LYS A 222 -10.18 -15.76 8.87
N ASP A 223 -11.01 -16.32 9.76
CA ASP A 223 -11.08 -15.90 11.17
C ASP A 223 -9.76 -16.17 11.91
N ALA A 224 -9.10 -17.29 11.62
CA ALA A 224 -7.80 -17.62 12.19
C ALA A 224 -6.72 -16.62 11.74
N ALA A 225 -6.68 -16.28 10.44
CA ALA A 225 -5.75 -15.32 9.90
C ALA A 225 -5.92 -13.94 10.53
N PHE A 226 -7.15 -13.45 10.68
CA PHE A 226 -7.38 -12.12 11.27
C PHE A 226 -7.15 -12.07 12.78
N ARG A 227 -7.36 -13.17 13.50
CA ARG A 227 -6.87 -13.27 14.89
C ARG A 227 -5.34 -13.17 14.93
N ARG A 228 -4.62 -13.84 14.01
CA ARG A 228 -3.16 -13.75 13.95
C ARG A 228 -2.69 -12.35 13.54
N VAL A 229 -3.35 -11.68 12.59
CA VAL A 229 -3.06 -10.28 12.23
C VAL A 229 -3.12 -9.38 13.47
N ARG A 230 -4.20 -9.45 14.26
CA ARG A 230 -4.32 -8.66 15.50
C ARG A 230 -3.23 -9.01 16.53
N ALA A 231 -2.94 -10.29 16.71
CA ALA A 231 -1.88 -10.73 17.63
C ALA A 231 -0.51 -10.22 17.16
N PHE A 232 -0.20 -10.37 15.87
CA PHE A 232 1.04 -9.90 15.28
C PHE A 232 1.25 -8.39 15.47
N LEU A 233 0.22 -7.59 15.21
CA LEU A 233 0.30 -6.15 15.43
C LEU A 233 0.55 -5.82 16.91
N ARG A 234 -0.15 -6.49 17.86
CA ARG A 234 0.07 -6.28 19.31
C ARG A 234 1.48 -6.65 19.77
N GLU A 235 2.07 -7.68 19.21
CA GLU A 235 3.45 -8.13 19.52
C GLU A 235 4.52 -7.12 19.11
N HIS A 236 4.19 -6.18 18.22
CA HIS A 236 5.13 -5.24 17.64
C HIS A 236 4.79 -3.76 17.94
N VAL A 237 3.93 -3.49 18.90
CA VAL A 237 3.74 -2.14 19.45
C VAL A 237 5.04 -1.72 20.11
N GLY A 238 5.73 -0.71 19.56
CA GLY A 238 7.03 -0.23 20.02
C GLY A 238 6.94 0.88 21.04
#